data_581f7d37e67c7a5c39b9d4d739df7cef
#
_entry.id   581f7d37e67c7a5c39b9d4d739df7cef
#
_cell.length_a   1.000
_cell.length_b   1.000
_cell.length_c   1.000
_cell.angle_alpha   90.00
_cell.angle_beta   90.00
_cell.angle_gamma   90.00
#
_symmetry.space_group_name_H-M   'P 1'
#
loop_
_entity.id
_entity.type
_entity.pdbx_description
1 polymer ?
#
loop_
_entity_poly.entity_id
_entity_poly.type
_entity_poly.pdbx_seq_one_letter_code
_entity_poly.pdbx_strand_id
1 'polypeptide(L)'
;MDLGHVSVVSIIGMIISMLIAIGLPVFLMLFVRKKEKAQINFFFIGAAVFVLAALFLEQSCHALVFSVAGDVLKGNVFLYALYAGLAAALFEETGRFIAMNVFSKRQKVRLNDANAFMYGIGHGGAESILLVGITCINNLTTSVMINNGSIETTLKALDAKTQSTALDSIKALWTTAPYEFYLAGVERIFAIAIQIALSMLMYTAIRYGKKWLIALAFEIHFIVDFVTVLAGNFLDNILTELLVGILAAMVCYVTYMIWKRCSQEQQA
;
A
#
# COMPACT_ATOMS: atom_id res chain seq x y z
N MET A 1 -32.25 -9.91 15.11
CA MET A 1 -30.81 -10.22 15.02
C MET A 1 -30.14 -9.58 16.19
N ASP A 2 -29.28 -10.28 16.90
CA ASP A 2 -28.48 -9.67 17.96
C ASP A 2 -27.21 -9.13 17.31
N LEU A 3 -27.26 -7.86 16.91
CA LEU A 3 -26.13 -7.14 16.35
C LEU A 3 -25.37 -6.48 17.48
N GLY A 4 -24.04 -6.57 17.45
CA GLY A 4 -23.18 -5.82 18.37
C GLY A 4 -23.28 -4.31 18.16
N HIS A 5 -22.57 -3.58 19.00
CA HIS A 5 -22.46 -2.11 18.91
C HIS A 5 -20.99 -1.73 18.63
N VAL A 6 -20.78 -0.94 17.58
CA VAL A 6 -19.43 -0.44 17.24
C VAL A 6 -19.07 0.69 18.19
N SER A 7 -17.95 0.52 18.91
CA SER A 7 -17.53 1.49 19.92
C SER A 7 -17.15 2.85 19.30
N VAL A 8 -17.36 3.92 20.04
CA VAL A 8 -16.93 5.26 19.62
C VAL A 8 -15.42 5.33 19.40
N VAL A 9 -14.62 4.58 20.20
CA VAL A 9 -13.18 4.52 20.05
C VAL A 9 -12.78 3.87 18.72
N SER A 10 -13.46 2.79 18.32
CA SER A 10 -13.27 2.15 17.00
C SER A 10 -13.60 3.11 15.85
N ILE A 11 -14.72 3.84 15.96
CA ILE A 11 -15.13 4.85 14.96
C ILE A 11 -14.08 5.95 14.82
N ILE A 12 -13.55 6.47 15.94
CA ILE A 12 -12.49 7.48 15.91
C ILE A 12 -11.22 6.91 15.26
N GLY A 13 -10.86 5.65 15.56
CA GLY A 13 -9.73 4.96 14.93
C GLY A 13 -9.88 4.88 13.41
N MET A 14 -11.07 4.48 12.92
CA MET A 14 -11.37 4.44 11.49
C MET A 14 -11.29 5.83 10.84
N ILE A 15 -11.78 6.89 11.51
CA ILE A 15 -11.69 8.27 11.01
C ILE A 15 -10.23 8.70 10.89
N ILE A 16 -9.42 8.46 11.91
CA ILE A 16 -7.99 8.82 11.90
C ILE A 16 -7.26 8.07 10.79
N SER A 17 -7.50 6.76 10.65
CA SER A 17 -6.89 5.96 9.59
C SER A 17 -7.32 6.39 8.20
N MET A 18 -8.59 6.76 8.02
CA MET A 18 -9.09 7.34 6.78
C MET A 18 -8.39 8.66 6.45
N LEU A 19 -8.26 9.55 7.45
CA LEU A 19 -7.58 10.84 7.26
C LEU A 19 -6.09 10.65 6.93
N ILE A 20 -5.41 9.66 7.51
CA ILE A 20 -4.04 9.33 7.14
C ILE A 20 -4.02 8.74 5.74
N ALA A 21 -4.82 7.72 5.45
CA ALA A 21 -4.79 7.01 4.19
C ALA A 21 -5.08 7.89 2.97
N ILE A 22 -5.97 8.87 3.11
CA ILE A 22 -6.36 9.80 2.03
C ILE A 22 -5.63 11.14 2.16
N GLY A 23 -5.57 11.69 3.37
CA GLY A 23 -5.05 13.03 3.63
C GLY A 23 -3.54 13.13 3.47
N LEU A 24 -2.78 12.12 3.94
CA LEU A 24 -1.32 12.15 3.86
C LEU A 24 -0.80 12.21 2.41
N PRO A 25 -1.21 11.33 1.47
CA PRO A 25 -0.74 11.43 0.09
C PRO A 25 -1.16 12.74 -0.59
N VAL A 26 -2.35 13.25 -0.32
CA VAL A 26 -2.81 14.55 -0.84
C VAL A 26 -1.97 15.69 -0.27
N PHE A 27 -1.71 15.68 1.04
CA PHE A 27 -0.84 16.66 1.68
C PHE A 27 0.57 16.63 1.09
N LEU A 28 1.20 15.46 0.97
CA LEU A 28 2.54 15.29 0.40
C LEU A 28 2.58 15.76 -1.05
N MET A 29 1.58 15.44 -1.86
CA MET A 29 1.45 15.90 -3.24
C MET A 29 1.47 17.44 -3.33
N LEU A 30 0.64 18.10 -2.51
CA LEU A 30 0.54 19.56 -2.50
C LEU A 30 1.82 20.20 -1.96
N PHE A 31 2.41 19.63 -0.92
CA PHE A 31 3.65 20.11 -0.30
C PHE A 31 4.82 20.05 -1.28
N VAL A 32 5.05 18.90 -1.92
CA VAL A 32 6.16 18.69 -2.85
C VAL A 32 5.96 19.50 -4.13
N ARG A 33 4.70 19.64 -4.61
CA ARG A 33 4.40 20.55 -5.72
C ARG A 33 4.79 21.99 -5.40
N LYS A 34 4.45 22.48 -4.20
CA LYS A 34 4.71 23.87 -3.79
C LYS A 34 6.20 24.12 -3.53
N LYS A 35 6.87 23.22 -2.80
CA LYS A 35 8.25 23.39 -2.34
C LYS A 35 9.27 23.06 -3.43
N GLU A 36 9.11 21.93 -4.10
CA GLU A 36 10.09 21.39 -5.06
C GLU A 36 9.67 21.63 -6.51
N LYS A 37 8.53 22.30 -6.75
CA LYS A 37 7.95 22.58 -8.07
C LYS A 37 7.73 21.30 -8.91
N ALA A 38 7.48 20.16 -8.23
CA ALA A 38 7.21 18.90 -8.90
C ALA A 38 5.94 18.97 -9.75
N GLN A 39 5.93 18.26 -10.85
CA GLN A 39 4.80 18.20 -11.76
C GLN A 39 3.75 17.20 -11.23
N ILE A 40 2.52 17.66 -11.03
CA ILE A 40 1.43 16.87 -10.45
C ILE A 40 1.05 15.64 -11.30
N ASN A 41 1.32 15.69 -12.61
CA ASN A 41 1.06 14.54 -13.49
C ASN A 41 1.86 13.29 -13.08
N PHE A 42 3.03 13.43 -12.44
CA PHE A 42 3.77 12.29 -11.93
C PHE A 42 3.07 11.58 -10.77
N PHE A 43 2.29 12.32 -9.96
CA PHE A 43 1.41 11.69 -8.98
C PHE A 43 0.39 10.76 -9.66
N PHE A 44 -0.31 11.26 -10.68
CA PHE A 44 -1.30 10.45 -11.40
C PHE A 44 -0.68 9.33 -12.22
N ILE A 45 0.55 9.50 -12.72
CA ILE A 45 1.28 8.42 -13.39
C ILE A 45 1.62 7.32 -12.38
N GLY A 46 2.14 7.66 -11.20
CA GLY A 46 2.41 6.69 -10.14
C GLY A 46 1.15 5.94 -9.72
N ALA A 47 0.05 6.67 -9.49
CA ALA A 47 -1.24 6.09 -9.17
C ALA A 47 -1.76 5.13 -10.26
N ALA A 48 -1.68 5.53 -11.53
CA ALA A 48 -2.11 4.69 -12.65
C ALA A 48 -1.26 3.42 -12.78
N VAL A 49 0.06 3.52 -12.52
CA VAL A 49 0.95 2.35 -12.56
C VAL A 49 0.60 1.37 -11.44
N PHE A 50 0.34 1.84 -10.21
CA PHE A 50 -0.13 0.99 -9.13
C PHE A 50 -1.43 0.26 -9.52
N VAL A 51 -2.43 0.99 -10.00
CA VAL A 51 -3.71 0.39 -10.40
C VAL A 51 -3.53 -0.67 -11.48
N LEU A 52 -2.73 -0.38 -12.51
CA LEU A 52 -2.51 -1.33 -13.61
C LEU A 52 -1.65 -2.53 -13.18
N ALA A 53 -0.57 -2.30 -12.43
CA ALA A 53 0.36 -3.36 -12.04
C ALA A 53 -0.21 -4.23 -10.91
N ALA A 54 -0.61 -3.61 -9.79
CA ALA A 54 -1.05 -4.32 -8.61
C ALA A 54 -2.53 -4.74 -8.68
N LEU A 55 -3.46 -3.79 -8.93
CA LEU A 55 -4.89 -4.11 -8.85
C LEU A 55 -5.42 -4.83 -10.10
N PHE A 56 -4.76 -4.72 -11.25
CA PHE A 56 -5.23 -5.38 -12.47
C PHE A 56 -4.38 -6.59 -12.84
N LEU A 57 -3.09 -6.42 -13.11
CA LEU A 57 -2.24 -7.51 -13.60
C LEU A 57 -1.93 -8.54 -12.52
N GLU A 58 -1.51 -8.08 -11.34
CA GLU A 58 -1.18 -8.95 -10.21
C GLU A 58 -2.43 -9.69 -9.70
N GLN A 59 -3.57 -9.00 -9.52
CA GLN A 59 -4.81 -9.67 -9.10
C GLN A 59 -5.30 -10.69 -10.12
N SER A 60 -5.11 -10.44 -11.43
CA SER A 60 -5.40 -11.43 -12.47
C SER A 60 -4.49 -12.67 -12.35
N CYS A 61 -3.20 -12.44 -12.05
CA CYS A 61 -2.25 -13.53 -11.77
C CYS A 61 -2.65 -14.30 -10.51
N HIS A 62 -3.02 -13.60 -9.43
CA HIS A 62 -3.51 -14.22 -8.20
C HIS A 62 -4.72 -15.12 -8.47
N ALA A 63 -5.72 -14.66 -9.23
CA ALA A 63 -6.88 -15.47 -9.57
C ALA A 63 -6.50 -16.78 -10.28
N LEU A 64 -5.53 -16.74 -11.20
CA LEU A 64 -5.03 -17.94 -11.89
C LEU A 64 -4.25 -18.86 -10.94
N VAL A 65 -3.31 -18.32 -10.17
CA VAL A 65 -2.47 -19.13 -9.28
C VAL A 65 -3.31 -19.78 -8.17
N PHE A 66 -4.25 -19.04 -7.56
CA PHE A 66 -5.12 -19.60 -6.54
C PHE A 66 -6.13 -20.62 -7.08
N SER A 67 -6.49 -20.56 -8.35
CA SER A 67 -7.33 -21.60 -8.97
C SER A 67 -6.61 -22.96 -9.10
N VAL A 68 -5.26 -22.95 -9.20
CA VAL A 68 -4.46 -24.16 -9.41
C VAL A 68 -3.72 -24.60 -8.14
N ALA A 69 -3.17 -23.67 -7.38
CA ALA A 69 -2.28 -23.94 -6.24
C ALA A 69 -2.79 -23.32 -4.92
N GLY A 70 -4.05 -22.86 -4.87
CA GLY A 70 -4.58 -22.12 -3.73
C GLY A 70 -4.53 -22.90 -2.41
N ASP A 71 -4.83 -24.20 -2.42
CA ASP A 71 -4.82 -25.02 -1.21
C ASP A 71 -3.39 -25.22 -0.68
N VAL A 72 -2.41 -25.41 -1.58
CA VAL A 72 -0.98 -25.56 -1.22
C VAL A 72 -0.44 -24.27 -0.60
N LEU A 73 -0.74 -23.14 -1.22
CA LEU A 73 -0.30 -21.82 -0.73
C LEU A 73 -0.94 -21.49 0.62
N LYS A 74 -2.25 -21.64 0.74
CA LYS A 74 -2.98 -21.38 2.00
C LYS A 74 -2.62 -22.35 3.12
N GLY A 75 -2.20 -23.57 2.77
CA GLY A 75 -1.75 -24.57 3.73
C GLY A 75 -0.33 -24.34 4.28
N ASN A 76 0.43 -23.42 3.72
CA ASN A 76 1.81 -23.15 4.15
C ASN A 76 2.11 -21.64 4.11
N VAL A 77 2.15 -21.03 5.29
CA VAL A 77 2.39 -19.59 5.46
C VAL A 77 3.69 -19.12 4.80
N PHE A 78 4.76 -19.93 4.86
CA PHE A 78 6.04 -19.58 4.23
C PHE A 78 5.93 -19.54 2.71
N LEU A 79 5.27 -20.52 2.10
CA LEU A 79 5.04 -20.53 0.64
C LEU A 79 4.11 -19.40 0.22
N TYR A 80 3.10 -19.10 1.04
CA TYR A 80 2.21 -17.97 0.80
C TYR A 80 2.96 -16.64 0.84
N ALA A 81 3.77 -16.41 1.87
CA ALA A 81 4.58 -15.19 2.01
C ALA A 81 5.58 -15.05 0.85
N LEU A 82 6.26 -16.15 0.48
CA LEU A 82 7.18 -16.18 -0.65
C LEU A 82 6.49 -15.79 -1.96
N TYR A 83 5.34 -16.39 -2.22
CA TYR A 83 4.54 -16.10 -3.41
C TYR A 83 4.04 -14.64 -3.42
N ALA A 84 3.46 -14.18 -2.32
CA ALA A 84 2.90 -12.84 -2.22
C ALA A 84 3.98 -11.76 -2.44
N GLY A 85 5.11 -11.85 -1.73
CA GLY A 85 6.21 -10.90 -1.89
C GLY A 85 6.83 -10.93 -3.29
N LEU A 86 7.00 -12.13 -3.91
CA LEU A 86 7.49 -12.23 -5.28
C LEU A 86 6.52 -11.63 -6.29
N ALA A 87 5.23 -11.86 -6.14
CA ALA A 87 4.22 -11.32 -7.05
C ALA A 87 4.19 -9.79 -6.98
N ALA A 88 4.04 -9.21 -5.78
CA ALA A 88 4.02 -7.76 -5.60
C ALA A 88 5.28 -7.10 -6.17
N ALA A 89 6.47 -7.58 -5.78
CA ALA A 89 7.72 -7.05 -6.31
C ALA A 89 7.82 -7.16 -7.84
N LEU A 90 7.40 -8.29 -8.42
CA LEU A 90 7.45 -8.49 -9.87
C LEU A 90 6.57 -7.49 -10.62
N PHE A 91 5.32 -7.39 -10.25
CA PHE A 91 4.37 -6.54 -10.98
C PHE A 91 4.63 -5.06 -10.73
N GLU A 92 4.83 -4.66 -9.48
CA GLU A 92 4.99 -3.25 -9.13
C GLU A 92 6.34 -2.68 -9.59
N GLU A 93 7.47 -3.39 -9.35
CA GLU A 93 8.77 -2.88 -9.78
C GLU A 93 8.94 -2.91 -11.30
N THR A 94 8.34 -3.90 -12.00
CA THR A 94 8.30 -3.90 -13.46
C THR A 94 7.50 -2.73 -13.99
N GLY A 95 6.32 -2.46 -13.44
CA GLY A 95 5.49 -1.31 -13.80
C GLY A 95 6.23 0.02 -13.55
N ARG A 96 6.88 0.15 -12.39
CA ARG A 96 7.68 1.30 -12.01
C ARG A 96 8.87 1.53 -12.95
N PHE A 97 9.60 0.47 -13.26
CA PHE A 97 10.71 0.52 -14.21
C PHE A 97 10.27 0.97 -15.60
N ILE A 98 9.21 0.36 -16.15
CA ILE A 98 8.69 0.71 -17.49
C ILE A 98 8.29 2.18 -17.52
N ALA A 99 7.48 2.63 -16.57
CA ALA A 99 7.02 4.01 -16.52
C ALA A 99 8.18 5.00 -16.43
N MET A 100 9.09 4.81 -15.48
CA MET A 100 10.22 5.72 -15.28
C MET A 100 11.19 5.72 -16.47
N ASN A 101 11.46 4.57 -17.10
CA ASN A 101 12.30 4.48 -18.28
C ASN A 101 11.67 5.19 -19.49
N VAL A 102 10.35 5.10 -19.67
CA VAL A 102 9.63 5.84 -20.72
C VAL A 102 9.74 7.35 -20.47
N PHE A 103 9.50 7.81 -19.25
CA PHE A 103 9.53 9.25 -18.94
C PHE A 103 10.96 9.83 -18.87
N SER A 104 11.98 9.03 -18.57
CA SER A 104 13.38 9.48 -18.61
C SER A 104 13.83 9.88 -20.03
N LYS A 105 13.22 9.30 -21.06
CA LYS A 105 13.53 9.56 -22.48
C LYS A 105 12.74 10.72 -23.09
N ARG A 106 11.73 11.28 -22.38
CA ARG A 106 10.88 12.35 -22.90
C ARG A 106 11.44 13.72 -22.59
N GLN A 107 11.65 14.55 -23.62
CA GLN A 107 12.19 15.91 -23.45
C GLN A 107 11.22 16.89 -22.78
N LYS A 108 9.90 16.77 -23.05
CA LYS A 108 8.87 17.71 -22.54
C LYS A 108 8.45 17.45 -21.09
N VAL A 109 8.58 16.20 -20.61
CA VAL A 109 8.17 15.77 -19.28
C VAL A 109 9.36 15.09 -18.64
N ARG A 110 10.29 15.91 -18.13
CA ARG A 110 11.57 15.41 -17.62
C ARG A 110 11.40 14.76 -16.26
N LEU A 111 11.77 13.51 -16.17
CA LEU A 111 11.95 12.83 -14.88
C LEU A 111 13.17 13.42 -14.15
N ASN A 112 12.97 13.95 -12.96
CA ASN A 112 13.99 14.50 -12.06
C ASN A 112 13.68 14.05 -10.63
N ASP A 113 14.53 14.43 -9.65
CA ASP A 113 14.37 14.01 -8.26
C ASP A 113 12.98 14.34 -7.69
N ALA A 114 12.50 15.58 -7.90
CA ALA A 114 11.20 16.02 -7.40
C ALA A 114 10.02 15.25 -8.06
N ASN A 115 10.14 15.00 -9.36
CA ASN A 115 9.12 14.26 -10.12
C ASN A 115 9.12 12.75 -9.80
N ALA A 116 10.28 12.16 -9.55
CA ALA A 116 10.40 10.77 -9.08
C ALA A 116 9.80 10.60 -7.68
N PHE A 117 10.05 11.56 -6.79
CA PHE A 117 9.45 11.59 -5.47
C PHE A 117 7.92 11.74 -5.56
N MET A 118 7.43 12.66 -6.43
CA MET A 118 5.99 12.84 -6.71
C MET A 118 5.34 11.58 -7.27
N TYR A 119 6.04 10.83 -8.12
CA TYR A 119 5.60 9.53 -8.62
C TYR A 119 5.42 8.54 -7.48
N GLY A 120 6.40 8.45 -6.57
CA GLY A 120 6.33 7.56 -5.39
C GLY A 120 5.15 7.91 -4.47
N ILE A 121 4.88 9.21 -4.26
CA ILE A 121 3.69 9.66 -3.51
C ILE A 121 2.41 9.20 -4.23
N GLY A 122 2.37 9.29 -5.55
CA GLY A 122 1.21 8.86 -6.33
C GLY A 122 0.98 7.35 -6.27
N HIS A 123 2.06 6.57 -6.39
CA HIS A 123 2.00 5.11 -6.31
C HIS A 123 1.54 4.63 -4.93
N GLY A 124 2.28 4.97 -3.86
CA GLY A 124 1.91 4.59 -2.49
C GLY A 124 0.63 5.29 -2.00
N GLY A 125 0.32 6.48 -2.52
CA GLY A 125 -0.93 7.18 -2.25
C GLY A 125 -2.14 6.46 -2.84
N ALA A 126 -2.05 5.96 -4.07
CA ALA A 126 -3.12 5.16 -4.68
C ALA A 126 -3.34 3.85 -3.91
N GLU A 127 -2.26 3.17 -3.55
CA GLU A 127 -2.32 1.99 -2.68
C GLU A 127 -3.05 2.31 -1.37
N SER A 128 -2.61 3.33 -0.65
CA SER A 128 -3.19 3.74 0.63
C SER A 128 -4.67 4.10 0.52
N ILE A 129 -5.04 4.90 -0.48
CA ILE A 129 -6.42 5.36 -0.69
C ILE A 129 -7.34 4.18 -1.05
N LEU A 130 -6.92 3.34 -2.00
CA LEU A 130 -7.76 2.28 -2.55
C LEU A 130 -7.90 1.10 -1.59
N LEU A 131 -6.84 0.72 -0.87
CA LEU A 131 -6.87 -0.43 0.03
C LEU A 131 -7.43 -0.07 1.42
N VAL A 132 -7.00 1.05 2.01
CA VAL A 132 -7.38 1.41 3.38
C VAL A 132 -8.38 2.57 3.41
N GLY A 133 -8.19 3.61 2.61
CA GLY A 133 -9.08 4.76 2.61
C GLY A 133 -10.53 4.41 2.29
N ILE A 134 -10.76 3.68 1.20
CA ILE A 134 -12.11 3.22 0.80
C ILE A 134 -12.67 2.23 1.83
N THR A 135 -11.84 1.31 2.34
CA THR A 135 -12.25 0.36 3.39
C THR A 135 -12.72 1.09 4.65
N CYS A 136 -12.00 2.12 5.09
CA CYS A 136 -12.41 2.93 6.24
C CYS A 136 -13.75 3.66 5.99
N ILE A 137 -13.98 4.20 4.79
CA ILE A 137 -15.26 4.83 4.43
C ILE A 137 -16.41 3.82 4.53
N ASN A 138 -16.22 2.62 3.97
CA ASN A 138 -17.21 1.55 4.02
C ASN A 138 -17.48 1.11 5.46
N ASN A 139 -16.41 0.91 6.25
CA ASN A 139 -16.51 0.51 7.65
C ASN A 139 -17.23 1.57 8.50
N LEU A 140 -16.94 2.85 8.30
CA LEU A 140 -17.61 3.95 8.98
C LEU A 140 -19.12 3.99 8.64
N THR A 141 -19.46 3.89 7.36
CA THR A 141 -20.85 3.86 6.90
C THR A 141 -21.61 2.69 7.53
N THR A 142 -21.00 1.49 7.47
CA THR A 142 -21.57 0.27 8.06
C THR A 142 -21.70 0.38 9.59
N SER A 143 -20.70 0.97 10.27
CA SER A 143 -20.75 1.20 11.72
C SER A 143 -21.90 2.10 12.15
N VAL A 144 -22.17 3.18 11.37
CA VAL A 144 -23.33 4.03 11.60
C VAL A 144 -24.63 3.27 11.40
N MET A 145 -24.73 2.46 10.34
CA MET A 145 -25.92 1.62 10.08
C MET A 145 -26.15 0.56 11.16
N ILE A 146 -25.09 -0.02 11.72
CA ILE A 146 -25.18 -0.96 12.84
C ILE A 146 -25.69 -0.24 14.07
N ASN A 147 -25.08 0.89 14.45
CA ASN A 147 -25.37 1.58 15.69
C ASN A 147 -26.78 2.24 15.71
N ASN A 148 -27.35 2.58 14.55
CA ASN A 148 -28.70 3.11 14.44
C ASN A 148 -29.77 2.05 14.08
N GLY A 149 -29.35 0.78 13.90
CA GLY A 149 -30.24 -0.34 13.59
C GLY A 149 -30.70 -0.46 12.14
N SER A 150 -30.35 0.49 11.26
CA SER A 150 -30.80 0.47 9.85
C SER A 150 -30.22 -0.70 9.03
N ILE A 151 -29.09 -1.26 9.43
CA ILE A 151 -28.47 -2.42 8.80
C ILE A 151 -29.39 -3.64 8.81
N GLU A 152 -30.25 -3.79 9.84
CA GLU A 152 -31.16 -4.95 9.94
C GLU A 152 -32.12 -5.03 8.75
N THR A 153 -32.64 -3.90 8.29
CA THR A 153 -33.54 -3.84 7.14
C THR A 153 -32.84 -4.32 5.88
N THR A 154 -31.59 -3.89 5.68
CA THR A 154 -30.76 -4.32 4.54
C THR A 154 -30.48 -5.82 4.61
N LEU A 155 -30.09 -6.32 5.77
CA LEU A 155 -29.78 -7.75 5.96
C LEU A 155 -31.01 -8.65 5.77
N LYS A 156 -32.20 -8.23 6.28
CA LYS A 156 -33.44 -8.99 6.13
C LYS A 156 -33.93 -9.09 4.68
N ALA A 157 -33.50 -8.22 3.80
CA ALA A 157 -33.80 -8.27 2.36
C ALA A 157 -32.96 -9.30 1.58
N LEU A 158 -31.89 -9.85 2.20
CA LEU A 158 -31.01 -10.84 1.59
C LEU A 158 -31.54 -12.27 1.82
N ASP A 159 -31.19 -13.20 0.91
CA ASP A 159 -31.39 -14.62 1.15
C ASP A 159 -30.53 -15.10 2.34
N ALA A 160 -30.90 -16.21 2.95
CA ALA A 160 -30.27 -16.69 4.19
C ALA A 160 -28.74 -16.91 4.08
N LYS A 161 -28.25 -17.37 2.93
CA LYS A 161 -26.82 -17.61 2.71
C LYS A 161 -26.05 -16.31 2.59
N THR A 162 -26.53 -15.39 1.77
CA THR A 162 -25.93 -14.05 1.58
C THR A 162 -25.99 -13.25 2.87
N GLN A 163 -27.10 -13.37 3.63
CA GLN A 163 -27.26 -12.72 4.93
C GLN A 163 -26.20 -13.19 5.95
N SER A 164 -25.97 -14.52 6.05
CA SER A 164 -24.95 -15.09 6.95
C SER A 164 -23.56 -14.57 6.58
N THR A 165 -23.20 -14.60 5.30
CA THR A 165 -21.91 -14.10 4.82
C THR A 165 -21.72 -12.60 5.11
N ALA A 166 -22.76 -11.81 4.90
CA ALA A 166 -22.74 -10.38 5.20
C ALA A 166 -22.56 -10.10 6.70
N LEU A 167 -23.27 -10.85 7.56
CA LEU A 167 -23.12 -10.77 9.02
C LEU A 167 -21.71 -11.10 9.46
N ASP A 168 -21.12 -12.18 8.95
CA ASP A 168 -19.73 -12.54 9.27
C ASP A 168 -18.74 -11.46 8.86
N SER A 169 -18.96 -10.81 7.72
CA SER A 169 -18.10 -9.73 7.23
C SER A 169 -18.13 -8.48 8.10
N ILE A 170 -19.32 -8.10 8.61
CA ILE A 170 -19.46 -6.88 9.42
C ILE A 170 -19.17 -7.13 10.90
N LYS A 171 -19.15 -8.38 11.35
CA LYS A 171 -18.91 -8.75 12.75
C LYS A 171 -17.59 -8.21 13.29
N ALA A 172 -16.56 -8.18 12.47
CA ALA A 172 -15.26 -7.62 12.81
C ALA A 172 -15.34 -6.16 13.31
N LEU A 173 -16.32 -5.37 12.89
CA LEU A 173 -16.44 -3.97 13.28
C LEU A 173 -16.67 -3.75 14.77
N TRP A 174 -17.28 -4.71 15.47
CA TRP A 174 -17.49 -4.63 16.92
C TRP A 174 -16.76 -5.68 17.75
N THR A 175 -16.12 -6.67 17.09
CA THR A 175 -15.32 -7.70 17.79
C THR A 175 -13.82 -7.40 17.77
N THR A 176 -13.35 -6.63 16.79
CA THR A 176 -11.95 -6.22 16.68
C THR A 176 -11.61 -5.20 17.76
N ALA A 177 -10.44 -5.35 18.36
CA ALA A 177 -9.95 -4.42 19.39
C ALA A 177 -9.80 -3.01 18.78
N PRO A 178 -10.27 -1.95 19.45
CA PRO A 178 -10.29 -0.60 18.90
C PRO A 178 -8.94 -0.08 18.40
N TYR A 179 -7.83 -0.47 19.02
CA TYR A 179 -6.48 -0.03 18.63
C TYR A 179 -6.09 -0.50 17.22
N GLU A 180 -6.63 -1.61 16.75
CA GLU A 180 -6.31 -2.14 15.41
C GLU A 180 -6.79 -1.22 14.29
N PHE A 181 -7.88 -0.50 14.50
CA PHE A 181 -8.33 0.51 13.56
C PHE A 181 -7.37 1.70 13.43
N TYR A 182 -6.60 2.02 14.48
CA TYR A 182 -5.53 3.03 14.42
C TYR A 182 -4.28 2.50 13.73
N LEU A 183 -3.92 1.24 13.97
CA LEU A 183 -2.76 0.60 13.36
C LEU A 183 -2.86 0.60 11.84
N ALA A 184 -4.06 0.38 11.28
CA ALA A 184 -4.27 0.46 9.84
C ALA A 184 -3.85 1.82 9.22
N GLY A 185 -4.00 2.92 9.95
CA GLY A 185 -3.50 4.23 9.53
C GLY A 185 -1.98 4.37 9.68
N VAL A 186 -1.42 3.83 10.77
CA VAL A 186 0.04 3.86 11.03
C VAL A 186 0.77 3.08 9.94
N GLU A 187 0.29 1.90 9.60
CA GLU A 187 0.82 1.08 8.52
C GLU A 187 0.90 1.86 7.19
N ARG A 188 -0.13 2.66 6.85
CA ARG A 188 -0.12 3.46 5.62
C ARG A 188 0.99 4.50 5.58
N ILE A 189 1.39 5.06 6.72
CA ILE A 189 2.54 5.97 6.78
C ILE A 189 3.81 5.24 6.34
N PHE A 190 4.03 4.03 6.84
CA PHE A 190 5.20 3.22 6.51
C PHE A 190 5.17 2.75 5.05
N ALA A 191 4.01 2.26 4.59
CA ALA A 191 3.83 1.80 3.22
C ALA A 191 4.11 2.94 2.20
N ILE A 192 3.54 4.14 2.40
CA ILE A 192 3.81 5.30 1.54
C ILE A 192 5.30 5.65 1.54
N ALA A 193 5.96 5.61 2.70
CA ALA A 193 7.39 5.90 2.80
C ALA A 193 8.24 4.87 2.03
N ILE A 194 7.93 3.58 2.12
CA ILE A 194 8.58 2.50 1.37
C ILE A 194 8.37 2.70 -0.13
N GLN A 195 7.15 2.96 -0.58
CA GLN A 195 6.83 3.16 -2.00
C GLN A 195 7.55 4.38 -2.59
N ILE A 196 7.69 5.46 -1.82
CA ILE A 196 8.51 6.62 -2.22
C ILE A 196 9.98 6.23 -2.32
N ALA A 197 10.52 5.50 -1.34
CA ALA A 197 11.92 5.08 -1.33
C ALA A 197 12.24 4.15 -2.51
N LEU A 198 11.41 3.14 -2.78
CA LEU A 198 11.55 2.25 -3.94
C LEU A 198 11.48 3.03 -5.26
N SER A 199 10.61 4.03 -5.35
CA SER A 199 10.51 4.89 -6.53
C SER A 199 11.78 5.73 -6.73
N MET A 200 12.35 6.27 -5.64
CA MET A 200 13.62 6.99 -5.69
C MET A 200 14.81 6.08 -6.03
N LEU A 201 14.80 4.84 -5.57
CA LEU A 201 15.83 3.85 -5.89
C LEU A 201 15.79 3.48 -7.38
N MET A 202 14.60 3.18 -7.90
CA MET A 202 14.39 2.89 -9.33
C MET A 202 14.79 4.08 -10.21
N TYR A 203 14.41 5.30 -9.82
CA TYR A 203 14.83 6.51 -10.50
C TYR A 203 16.35 6.67 -10.51
N THR A 204 17.02 6.44 -9.37
CA THR A 204 18.48 6.48 -9.25
C THR A 204 19.14 5.47 -10.18
N ALA A 205 18.60 4.25 -10.27
CA ALA A 205 19.07 3.23 -11.20
C ALA A 205 19.06 3.71 -12.66
N ILE A 206 17.94 4.30 -13.09
CA ILE A 206 17.73 4.77 -14.46
C ILE A 206 18.60 6.02 -14.76
N ARG A 207 18.60 7.00 -13.84
CA ARG A 207 19.31 8.25 -14.02
C ARG A 207 20.82 8.07 -14.13
N TYR A 208 21.40 7.21 -13.29
CA TYR A 208 22.85 6.99 -13.22
C TYR A 208 23.32 5.74 -13.96
N GLY A 209 22.41 5.02 -14.66
CA GLY A 209 22.73 3.82 -15.45
C GLY A 209 23.18 2.62 -14.60
N LYS A 210 22.87 2.61 -13.29
CA LYS A 210 23.30 1.58 -12.34
C LYS A 210 22.28 0.44 -12.30
N LYS A 211 22.34 -0.49 -13.27
CA LYS A 211 21.36 -1.58 -13.44
C LYS A 211 21.18 -2.48 -12.21
N TRP A 212 22.21 -2.65 -11.36
CA TRP A 212 22.11 -3.45 -10.15
C TRP A 212 21.10 -2.87 -9.13
N LEU A 213 20.83 -1.55 -9.16
CA LEU A 213 19.82 -0.92 -8.31
C LEU A 213 18.39 -1.33 -8.69
N ILE A 214 18.17 -1.77 -9.93
CA ILE A 214 16.87 -2.31 -10.35
C ILE A 214 16.62 -3.63 -9.62
N ALA A 215 17.62 -4.53 -9.63
CA ALA A 215 17.55 -5.77 -8.88
C ALA A 215 17.39 -5.52 -7.37
N LEU A 216 18.15 -4.55 -6.83
CA LEU A 216 18.03 -4.17 -5.42
C LEU A 216 16.65 -3.64 -5.05
N ALA A 217 16.00 -2.83 -5.91
CA ALA A 217 14.62 -2.37 -5.66
C ALA A 217 13.66 -3.55 -5.59
N PHE A 218 13.79 -4.50 -6.52
CA PHE A 218 13.01 -5.72 -6.52
C PHE A 218 13.24 -6.57 -5.25
N GLU A 219 14.49 -6.77 -4.85
CA GLU A 219 14.85 -7.55 -3.65
C GLU A 219 14.32 -6.88 -2.37
N ILE A 220 14.46 -5.56 -2.25
CA ILE A 220 13.95 -4.84 -1.08
C ILE A 220 12.43 -4.95 -1.00
N HIS A 221 11.71 -4.74 -2.11
CA HIS A 221 10.25 -4.87 -2.14
C HIS A 221 9.84 -6.28 -1.73
N PHE A 222 10.41 -7.30 -2.37
CA PHE A 222 10.18 -8.70 -2.04
C PHE A 222 10.41 -8.99 -0.56
N ILE A 223 11.55 -8.56 0.01
CA ILE A 223 11.89 -8.83 1.42
C ILE A 223 10.90 -8.14 2.36
N VAL A 224 10.52 -6.89 2.09
CA VAL A 224 9.56 -6.15 2.91
C VAL A 224 8.25 -6.90 2.97
N ASP A 225 7.68 -7.27 1.83
CA ASP A 225 6.39 -7.95 1.79
C ASP A 225 6.45 -9.37 2.37
N PHE A 226 7.48 -10.13 2.01
CA PHE A 226 7.71 -11.45 2.55
C PHE A 226 7.78 -11.44 4.09
N VAL A 227 8.59 -10.54 4.66
CA VAL A 227 8.76 -10.40 6.11
C VAL A 227 7.47 -9.91 6.77
N THR A 228 6.76 -8.96 6.15
CA THR A 228 5.49 -8.43 6.69
C THR A 228 4.42 -9.52 6.74
N VAL A 229 4.27 -10.33 5.68
CA VAL A 229 3.31 -11.45 5.68
C VAL A 229 3.68 -12.50 6.72
N LEU A 230 4.96 -12.85 6.87
CA LEU A 230 5.38 -13.76 7.93
C LEU A 230 5.13 -13.17 9.32
N ALA A 231 5.52 -11.93 9.55
CA ALA A 231 5.33 -11.26 10.85
C ALA A 231 3.86 -11.27 11.25
N GLY A 232 2.94 -10.89 10.35
CA GLY A 232 1.50 -10.89 10.61
C GLY A 232 0.90 -12.26 10.95
N ASN A 233 1.62 -13.37 10.69
CA ASN A 233 1.20 -14.72 11.07
C ASN A 233 1.80 -15.22 12.38
N PHE A 234 2.92 -14.66 12.83
CA PHE A 234 3.65 -15.15 14.01
C PHE A 234 3.75 -14.14 15.14
N LEU A 235 3.53 -12.86 14.87
CA LEU A 235 3.59 -11.78 15.85
C LEU A 235 2.18 -11.18 16.03
N ASP A 236 1.98 -10.47 17.13
CA ASP A 236 0.82 -9.61 17.28
C ASP A 236 0.91 -8.37 16.36
N ASN A 237 -0.22 -7.73 16.13
CA ASN A 237 -0.30 -6.60 15.18
C ASN A 237 0.61 -5.42 15.57
N ILE A 238 0.82 -5.15 16.86
CA ILE A 238 1.69 -4.05 17.33
C ILE A 238 3.15 -4.35 16.99
N LEU A 239 3.61 -5.58 17.26
CA LEU A 239 4.98 -6.00 16.95
C LEU A 239 5.22 -6.06 15.45
N THR A 240 4.22 -6.48 14.69
CA THR A 240 4.26 -6.47 13.22
C THR A 240 4.44 -5.05 12.71
N GLU A 241 3.66 -4.09 13.18
CA GLU A 241 3.77 -2.68 12.77
C GLU A 241 5.10 -2.03 13.19
N LEU A 242 5.63 -2.37 14.36
CA LEU A 242 6.97 -1.92 14.78
C LEU A 242 8.05 -2.45 13.82
N LEU A 243 7.96 -3.71 13.42
CA LEU A 243 8.88 -4.30 12.46
C LEU A 243 8.78 -3.63 11.09
N VAL A 244 7.57 -3.40 10.58
CA VAL A 244 7.34 -2.68 9.31
C VAL A 244 7.89 -1.26 9.39
N GLY A 245 7.71 -0.56 10.52
CA GLY A 245 8.28 0.77 10.75
C GLY A 245 9.82 0.78 10.73
N ILE A 246 10.47 -0.23 11.31
CA ILE A 246 11.93 -0.41 11.26
C ILE A 246 12.36 -0.66 9.82
N LEU A 247 11.70 -1.55 9.09
CA LEU A 247 12.00 -1.83 7.68
C LEU A 247 11.83 -0.56 6.83
N ALA A 248 10.75 0.20 7.02
CA ALA A 248 10.54 1.47 6.32
C ALA A 248 11.68 2.46 6.56
N ALA A 249 12.10 2.63 7.81
CA ALA A 249 13.22 3.51 8.15
C ALA A 249 14.53 3.05 7.50
N MET A 250 14.81 1.73 7.50
CA MET A 250 15.99 1.16 6.85
C MET A 250 15.97 1.37 5.34
N VAL A 251 14.85 1.09 4.68
CA VAL A 251 14.68 1.27 3.23
C VAL A 251 14.86 2.73 2.84
N CYS A 252 14.24 3.64 3.58
CA CYS A 252 14.40 5.09 3.35
C CYS A 252 15.86 5.53 3.53
N TYR A 253 16.53 5.08 4.58
CA TYR A 253 17.93 5.42 4.85
C TYR A 253 18.87 4.89 3.76
N VAL A 254 18.76 3.61 3.41
CA VAL A 254 19.58 2.98 2.36
C VAL A 254 19.38 3.68 1.02
N THR A 255 18.13 3.92 0.63
CA THR A 255 17.81 4.64 -0.60
C THR A 255 18.41 6.05 -0.62
N TYR A 256 18.28 6.81 0.48
CA TYR A 256 18.86 8.14 0.61
C TYR A 256 20.39 8.12 0.46
N MET A 257 21.07 7.19 1.12
CA MET A 257 22.53 7.06 1.03
C MET A 257 23.01 6.72 -0.38
N ILE A 258 22.31 5.81 -1.07
CA ILE A 258 22.63 5.43 -2.45
C ILE A 258 22.40 6.62 -3.38
N TRP A 259 21.25 7.29 -3.30
CA TRP A 259 20.94 8.46 -4.10
C TRP A 259 21.97 9.58 -3.91
N LYS A 260 22.31 9.91 -2.65
CA LYS A 260 23.29 10.93 -2.30
C LYS A 260 24.67 10.63 -2.89
N ARG A 261 25.13 9.37 -2.73
CA ARG A 261 26.42 8.93 -3.29
C ARG A 261 26.45 9.05 -4.82
N CYS A 262 25.42 8.54 -5.50
CA CYS A 262 25.33 8.61 -6.96
C CYS A 262 25.26 10.07 -7.46
N SER A 263 24.60 10.95 -6.73
CA SER A 263 24.53 12.39 -7.05
C SER A 263 25.88 13.08 -6.92
N GLN A 264 26.68 12.73 -5.92
CA GLN A 264 28.02 13.28 -5.71
C GLN A 264 29.03 12.78 -6.77
N GLU A 265 28.98 11.48 -7.12
CA GLU A 265 29.84 10.89 -8.15
C GLU A 265 29.63 11.53 -9.56
N GLN A 266 28.48 12.13 -9.82
CA GLN A 266 28.20 12.81 -11.10
C GLN A 266 28.70 14.27 -11.12
N GLN A 267 28.92 14.87 -9.94
CA GLN A 267 29.39 16.25 -9.82
C GLN A 267 30.92 16.35 -9.77
N ALA A 268 31.60 15.24 -9.45
CA ALA A 268 33.06 15.12 -9.45
C ALA A 268 33.59 14.73 -10.83
#